data_7d898a1755f40ddebaa0491aa4ad6ae8
#
_entry.id   7d898a1755f40ddebaa0491aa4ad6ae8
#
_cell.length_a   1.000
_cell.length_b   1.000
_cell.length_c   1.000
_cell.angle_alpha   90.00
_cell.angle_beta   90.00
_cell.angle_gamma   90.00
#
_symmetry.space_group_name_H-M   'P 1'
#
loop_
_entity.id
_entity.type
_entity.pdbx_description
1 polymer ?
#
loop_
_entity_poly.entity_id
_entity_poly.type
_entity_poly.pdbx_seq_one_letter_code
_entity_poly.pdbx_strand_id
1 'polypeptide(L)'
;MTFSLKQIFKSAGKFLGRILLFAAAYFLVEVLAAWILQPETLAPFAFAACWAFGLAAIALLLPRLAGRIFFGITYFVSVLWTLAQTGYCRMFNRMMWLTDIFYAGEGAGYLGGVLAAFSPVWWIGGSFLILLGVVLIWKFPKT
;
A
#
# COMPACT_ATOMS: atom_id res chain seq x y z
N MET A 1 -2.06 12.68 -40.48
CA MET A 1 -1.87 13.01 -39.07
C MET A 1 -0.49 12.55 -38.61
N THR A 2 0.46 13.44 -38.60
CA THR A 2 1.77 13.18 -38.02
C THR A 2 1.72 13.54 -36.53
N PHE A 3 1.41 12.58 -35.71
CA PHE A 3 1.70 12.71 -34.29
C PHE A 3 3.21 12.87 -34.13
N SER A 4 3.64 14.05 -33.70
CA SER A 4 5.05 14.29 -33.46
C SER A 4 5.52 13.29 -32.41
N LEU A 5 6.62 12.57 -32.68
CA LEU A 5 7.27 11.66 -31.74
C LEU A 5 7.47 12.34 -30.37
N LYS A 6 7.74 13.65 -30.34
CA LYS A 6 7.85 14.44 -29.12
C LYS A 6 6.57 14.41 -28.26
N GLN A 7 5.39 14.45 -28.90
CA GLN A 7 4.13 14.39 -28.18
C GLN A 7 3.89 13.00 -27.57
N ILE A 8 4.25 11.96 -28.31
CA ILE A 8 4.16 10.58 -27.82
C ILE A 8 5.07 10.38 -26.62
N PHE A 9 6.32 10.81 -26.72
CA PHE A 9 7.27 10.72 -25.62
C PHE A 9 6.84 11.53 -24.40
N LYS A 10 6.29 12.73 -24.60
CA LYS A 10 5.79 13.56 -23.51
C LYS A 10 4.59 12.92 -22.81
N SER A 11 3.65 12.36 -23.58
CA SER A 11 2.48 11.66 -23.05
C SER A 11 2.87 10.40 -22.28
N ALA A 12 3.78 9.60 -22.86
CA ALA A 12 4.29 8.40 -22.22
C ALA A 12 5.04 8.71 -20.92
N GLY A 13 5.82 9.79 -20.91
CA GLY A 13 6.53 10.25 -19.70
C GLY A 13 5.59 10.67 -18.58
N LYS A 14 4.50 11.38 -18.90
CA LYS A 14 3.46 11.76 -17.92
C LYS A 14 2.77 10.51 -17.35
N PHE A 15 2.41 9.59 -18.21
CA PHE A 15 1.76 8.33 -17.78
C PHE A 15 2.68 7.51 -16.89
N LEU A 16 3.95 7.36 -17.30
CA LEU A 16 4.95 6.66 -16.49
C LEU A 16 5.16 7.35 -15.14
N GLY A 17 5.22 8.68 -15.11
CA GLY A 17 5.33 9.45 -13.87
C GLY A 17 4.16 9.19 -12.92
N ARG A 18 2.94 9.09 -13.45
CA ARG A 18 1.75 8.75 -12.67
C ARG A 18 1.83 7.31 -12.13
N ILE A 19 2.23 6.36 -12.97
CA ILE A 19 2.43 4.96 -12.53
C ILE A 19 3.45 4.92 -11.40
N LEU A 20 4.57 5.61 -11.54
CA LEU A 20 5.60 5.65 -10.50
C LEU A 20 5.10 6.26 -9.20
N LEU A 21 4.29 7.31 -9.27
CA LEU A 21 3.71 7.94 -8.07
C LEU A 21 2.81 6.96 -7.31
N PHE A 22 1.88 6.31 -8.01
CA PHE A 22 0.96 5.35 -7.38
C PHE A 22 1.67 4.08 -6.95
N ALA A 23 2.65 3.61 -7.73
CA ALA A 23 3.49 2.47 -7.36
C ALA A 23 4.32 2.78 -6.11
N ALA A 24 4.83 4.01 -5.98
CA ALA A 24 5.54 4.45 -4.79
C ALA A 24 4.65 4.39 -3.54
N ALA A 25 3.37 4.76 -3.66
CA ALA A 25 2.42 4.65 -2.56
C ALA A 25 2.26 3.21 -2.08
N TYR A 26 2.06 2.26 -2.99
CA TYR A 26 2.02 0.84 -2.64
C TYR A 26 3.35 0.34 -2.07
N PHE A 27 4.46 0.77 -2.64
CA PHE A 27 5.79 0.34 -2.19
C PHE A 27 6.11 0.86 -0.78
N LEU A 28 5.63 2.06 -0.42
CA LEU A 28 5.79 2.61 0.93
C LEU A 28 5.12 1.74 2.00
N VAL A 29 4.03 1.06 1.66
CA VAL A 29 3.40 0.08 2.56
C VAL A 29 4.40 -1.02 2.92
N GLU A 30 5.12 -1.54 1.93
CA GLU A 30 6.14 -2.56 2.12
C GLU A 30 7.36 -2.02 2.86
N VAL A 31 7.75 -0.78 2.58
CA VAL A 31 8.85 -0.11 3.30
C VAL A 31 8.52 0.03 4.79
N LEU A 32 7.29 0.39 5.13
CA LEU A 32 6.85 0.45 6.52
C LEU A 32 6.91 -0.93 7.18
N ALA A 33 6.42 -1.96 6.51
CA ALA A 33 6.48 -3.34 7.00
C ALA A 33 7.93 -3.76 7.26
N ALA A 34 8.83 -3.48 6.32
CA ALA A 34 10.25 -3.78 6.45
C ALA A 34 10.91 -3.01 7.60
N TRP A 35 10.55 -1.76 7.80
CA TRP A 35 11.06 -0.97 8.92
C TRP A 35 10.67 -1.58 10.25
N ILE A 36 9.42 -2.02 10.38
CA ILE A 36 8.90 -2.60 11.63
C ILE A 36 9.46 -4.01 11.85
N LEU A 37 9.48 -4.86 10.81
CA LEU A 37 9.86 -6.26 10.89
C LEU A 37 11.36 -6.50 10.73
N GLN A 38 12.09 -5.58 10.10
CA GLN A 38 13.54 -5.65 9.82
C GLN A 38 13.96 -6.99 9.19
N PRO A 39 13.45 -7.32 7.96
CA PRO A 39 13.79 -8.58 7.31
C PRO A 39 15.26 -8.64 6.92
N GLU A 40 15.85 -9.82 6.95
CA GLU A 40 17.26 -10.04 6.66
C GLU A 40 17.60 -9.97 5.17
N THR A 41 16.60 -10.10 4.29
CA THR A 41 16.81 -10.17 2.84
C THR A 41 16.07 -9.06 2.09
N LEU A 42 16.62 -8.63 0.94
CA LEU A 42 16.02 -7.64 0.05
C LEU A 42 15.07 -8.26 -0.99
N ALA A 43 14.99 -9.59 -1.08
CA ALA A 43 14.17 -10.28 -2.06
C ALA A 43 12.68 -9.86 -2.03
N PRO A 44 12.03 -9.67 -0.85
CA PRO A 44 10.65 -9.19 -0.79
C PRO A 44 10.42 -7.83 -1.44
N PHE A 45 11.43 -6.96 -1.44
CA PHE A 45 11.30 -5.62 -2.04
C PHE A 45 11.18 -5.67 -3.56
N ALA A 46 11.91 -6.55 -4.24
CA ALA A 46 11.79 -6.72 -5.68
C ALA A 46 10.39 -7.23 -6.07
N PHE A 47 9.88 -8.21 -5.34
CA PHE A 47 8.54 -8.75 -5.53
C PHE A 47 7.47 -7.67 -5.26
N ALA A 48 7.61 -6.94 -4.17
CA ALA A 48 6.71 -5.85 -3.80
C ALA A 48 6.71 -4.73 -4.85
N ALA A 49 7.86 -4.39 -5.41
CA ALA A 49 7.97 -3.40 -6.47
C ALA A 49 7.23 -3.84 -7.74
N CYS A 50 7.32 -5.12 -8.13
CA CYS A 50 6.59 -5.66 -9.25
C CYS A 50 5.07 -5.58 -9.03
N TRP A 51 4.59 -5.96 -7.86
CA TRP A 51 3.18 -5.86 -7.51
C TRP A 51 2.70 -4.43 -7.46
N ALA A 52 3.47 -3.53 -6.84
CA ALA A 52 3.14 -2.11 -6.75
C ALA A 52 3.00 -1.50 -8.14
N PHE A 53 3.94 -1.78 -9.03
CA PHE A 53 3.91 -1.28 -10.39
C PHE A 53 2.72 -1.85 -11.18
N GLY A 54 2.45 -3.14 -11.05
CA GLY A 54 1.32 -3.80 -11.69
C GLY A 54 -0.03 -3.24 -11.22
N LEU A 55 -0.22 -3.10 -9.92
CA LEU A 55 -1.46 -2.55 -9.36
C LEU A 55 -1.66 -1.09 -9.77
N ALA A 56 -0.60 -0.29 -9.75
CA ALA A 56 -0.66 1.11 -10.18
C ALA A 56 -1.01 1.22 -11.66
N ALA A 57 -0.41 0.39 -12.51
CA ALA A 57 -0.70 0.34 -13.93
C ALA A 57 -2.17 -0.03 -14.20
N ILE A 58 -2.69 -1.04 -13.52
CA ILE A 58 -4.09 -1.45 -13.64
C ILE A 58 -5.01 -0.30 -13.22
N ALA A 59 -4.75 0.34 -12.10
CA ALA A 59 -5.56 1.45 -11.60
C ALA A 59 -5.62 2.60 -12.59
N LEU A 60 -4.50 2.94 -13.22
CA LEU A 60 -4.42 4.05 -14.17
C LEU A 60 -4.94 3.70 -15.56
N LEU A 61 -4.98 2.42 -15.95
CA LEU A 61 -5.54 1.98 -17.22
C LEU A 61 -7.06 1.88 -17.19
N LEU A 62 -7.65 1.71 -16.01
CA LEU A 62 -9.10 1.68 -15.83
C LEU A 62 -9.71 3.08 -16.05
N PRO A 63 -11.01 3.15 -16.41
CA PRO A 63 -11.74 4.43 -16.41
C PRO A 63 -11.57 5.13 -15.04
N ARG A 64 -11.61 6.46 -15.04
CA ARG A 64 -11.32 7.26 -13.85
C ARG A 64 -12.04 6.78 -12.59
N LEU A 65 -13.35 6.55 -12.67
CA LEU A 65 -14.12 6.10 -11.52
C LEU A 65 -13.72 4.70 -11.07
N ALA A 66 -13.63 3.76 -12.02
CA ALA A 66 -13.24 2.38 -11.75
C ALA A 66 -11.80 2.30 -11.20
N GLY A 67 -10.87 3.04 -11.79
CA GLY A 67 -9.49 3.09 -11.33
C GLY A 67 -9.36 3.68 -9.94
N ARG A 68 -10.11 4.74 -9.65
CA ARG A 68 -10.15 5.37 -8.33
C ARG A 68 -10.66 4.41 -7.25
N ILE A 69 -11.75 3.69 -7.53
CA ILE A 69 -12.31 2.68 -6.64
C ILE A 69 -11.32 1.52 -6.46
N PHE A 70 -10.75 1.02 -7.56
CA PHE A 70 -9.77 -0.06 -7.52
C PHE A 70 -8.55 0.31 -6.67
N PHE A 71 -7.96 1.49 -6.90
CA PHE A 71 -6.84 1.97 -6.11
C PHE A 71 -7.21 2.09 -4.63
N GLY A 72 -8.37 2.68 -4.33
CA GLY A 72 -8.83 2.84 -2.96
C GLY A 72 -8.94 1.51 -2.24
N ILE A 73 -9.62 0.54 -2.83
CA ILE A 73 -9.83 -0.78 -2.23
C ILE A 73 -8.50 -1.51 -2.05
N THR A 74 -7.71 -1.64 -3.11
CA THR A 74 -6.45 -2.40 -3.06
C THR A 74 -5.43 -1.74 -2.13
N TYR A 75 -5.32 -0.43 -2.15
CA TYR A 75 -4.39 0.31 -1.32
C TYR A 75 -4.76 0.20 0.17
N PHE A 76 -6.00 0.51 0.52
CA PHE A 76 -6.42 0.47 1.92
C PHE A 76 -6.45 -0.94 2.49
N VAL A 77 -6.84 -1.94 1.70
CA VAL A 77 -6.73 -3.36 2.11
C VAL A 77 -5.27 -3.72 2.38
N SER A 78 -4.36 -3.29 1.51
CA SER A 78 -2.92 -3.53 1.70
C SER A 78 -2.38 -2.85 2.96
N VAL A 79 -2.77 -1.61 3.22
CA VAL A 79 -2.36 -0.87 4.43
C VAL A 79 -2.89 -1.57 5.68
N LEU A 80 -4.17 -1.88 5.72
CA LEU A 80 -4.80 -2.54 6.88
C LEU A 80 -4.20 -3.91 7.12
N TRP A 81 -3.99 -4.68 6.05
CA TRP A 81 -3.36 -6.00 6.17
C TRP A 81 -1.93 -5.90 6.71
N THR A 82 -1.15 -4.96 6.19
CA THR A 82 0.22 -4.72 6.65
C THR A 82 0.26 -4.29 8.11
N LEU A 83 -0.62 -3.38 8.52
CA LEU A 83 -0.70 -2.95 9.90
C LEU A 83 -1.10 -4.10 10.82
N ALA A 84 -2.07 -4.91 10.41
CA ALA A 84 -2.48 -6.09 11.18
C ALA A 84 -1.35 -7.11 11.30
N GLN A 85 -0.68 -7.42 10.18
CA GLN A 85 0.44 -8.38 10.15
C GLN A 85 1.63 -7.91 10.99
N THR A 86 2.03 -6.66 10.85
CA THR A 86 3.16 -6.11 11.61
C THR A 86 2.86 -6.04 13.10
N GLY A 87 1.66 -5.62 13.46
CA GLY A 87 1.22 -5.59 14.85
C GLY A 87 1.17 -7.00 15.45
N TYR A 88 0.59 -7.94 14.74
CA TYR A 88 0.49 -9.34 15.18
C TYR A 88 1.86 -9.99 15.33
N CYS A 89 2.75 -9.77 14.35
CA CYS A 89 4.11 -10.29 14.38
C CYS A 89 4.91 -9.75 15.59
N ARG A 90 4.72 -8.49 15.93
CA ARG A 90 5.38 -7.88 17.08
C ARG A 90 4.90 -8.49 18.41
N MET A 91 3.63 -8.87 18.48
CA MET A 91 3.06 -9.45 19.71
C MET A 91 3.38 -10.93 19.88
N PHE A 92 3.22 -11.69 18.80
CA PHE A 92 3.27 -13.17 18.87
C PHE A 92 4.54 -13.75 18.25
N ASN A 93 5.40 -12.88 17.69
CA ASN A 93 6.67 -13.26 17.04
C ASN A 93 6.48 -14.26 15.89
N ARG A 94 5.31 -14.22 15.24
CA ARG A 94 4.98 -15.00 14.05
C ARG A 94 4.01 -14.23 13.16
N MET A 95 3.95 -14.58 11.88
CA MET A 95 3.00 -13.98 10.95
C MET A 95 1.58 -14.49 11.22
N MET A 96 0.60 -13.63 11.03
CA MET A 96 -0.81 -13.97 11.17
C MET A 96 -1.25 -14.86 10.01
N TRP A 97 -1.93 -15.96 10.34
CA TRP A 97 -2.58 -16.82 9.36
C TRP A 97 -4.03 -16.39 9.14
N LEU A 98 -4.61 -16.76 8.00
CA LEU A 98 -6.02 -16.46 7.73
C LEU A 98 -6.96 -17.04 8.79
N THR A 99 -6.62 -18.17 9.35
CA THR A 99 -7.38 -18.81 10.45
C THR A 99 -7.40 -17.98 11.73
N ASP A 100 -6.36 -17.16 11.97
CA ASP A 100 -6.29 -16.31 13.15
C ASP A 100 -7.36 -15.23 13.15
N ILE A 101 -7.87 -14.85 11.97
CA ILE A 101 -8.96 -13.89 11.83
C ILE A 101 -10.22 -14.36 12.54
N PHE A 102 -10.50 -15.67 12.56
CA PHE A 102 -11.65 -16.23 13.25
C PHE A 102 -11.58 -16.07 14.77
N TYR A 103 -10.38 -15.88 15.31
CA TYR A 103 -10.16 -15.63 16.74
C TYR A 103 -10.07 -14.13 17.07
N ALA A 104 -10.25 -13.27 16.09
CA ALA A 104 -10.15 -11.81 16.29
C ALA A 104 -11.16 -11.29 17.32
N GLY A 105 -12.36 -11.91 17.39
CA GLY A 105 -13.38 -11.58 18.38
C GLY A 105 -12.93 -11.80 19.83
N GLU A 106 -12.14 -12.85 20.06
CA GLU A 106 -11.57 -13.15 21.39
C GLU A 106 -10.49 -12.13 21.75
N GLY A 107 -9.70 -11.69 20.76
CA GLY A 107 -8.66 -10.70 20.95
C GLY A 107 -9.17 -9.29 21.19
N ALA A 108 -10.42 -8.99 20.83
CA ALA A 108 -11.00 -7.66 20.96
C ALA A 108 -11.02 -7.14 22.41
N GLY A 109 -11.17 -8.05 23.39
CA GLY A 109 -11.12 -7.69 24.82
C GLY A 109 -9.77 -7.17 25.28
N TYR A 110 -8.71 -7.46 24.56
CA TYR A 110 -7.34 -7.04 24.88
C TYR A 110 -6.85 -5.90 23.99
N LEU A 111 -7.73 -5.35 23.15
CA LEU A 111 -7.36 -4.39 22.11
C LEU A 111 -6.65 -3.15 22.67
N GLY A 112 -7.10 -2.62 23.79
CA GLY A 112 -6.48 -1.44 24.40
C GLY A 112 -5.03 -1.67 24.81
N GLY A 113 -4.73 -2.81 25.45
CA GLY A 113 -3.36 -3.19 25.81
C GLY A 113 -2.49 -3.48 24.58
N VAL A 114 -3.07 -4.10 23.56
CA VAL A 114 -2.41 -4.38 22.29
C VAL A 114 -1.99 -3.09 21.60
N LEU A 115 -2.92 -2.14 21.47
CA LEU A 115 -2.65 -0.87 20.80
C LEU A 115 -1.59 -0.04 21.53
N ALA A 116 -1.57 -0.10 22.87
CA ALA A 116 -0.57 0.58 23.68
C ALA A 116 0.85 -0.01 23.52
N ALA A 117 0.95 -1.30 23.15
CA ALA A 117 2.23 -1.97 22.98
C ALA A 117 2.90 -1.68 21.63
N PHE A 118 2.19 -1.10 20.67
CA PHE A 118 2.74 -0.81 19.35
C PHE A 118 3.69 0.38 19.37
N SER A 119 4.77 0.28 18.57
CA SER A 119 5.79 1.32 18.47
C SER A 119 5.23 2.62 17.85
N PRO A 120 5.82 3.79 18.16
CA PRO A 120 5.45 5.05 17.50
C PRO A 120 5.58 5.00 15.98
N VAL A 121 6.52 4.24 15.44
CA VAL A 121 6.71 4.05 13.99
C VAL A 121 5.45 3.43 13.37
N TRP A 122 4.84 2.45 14.03
CA TRP A 122 3.62 1.80 13.56
C TRP A 122 2.47 2.82 13.45
N TRP A 123 2.29 3.66 14.47
CA TRP A 123 1.24 4.67 14.51
C TRP A 123 1.47 5.79 13.49
N ILE A 124 2.67 6.36 13.47
CA ILE A 124 3.02 7.47 12.59
C ILE A 124 3.02 7.00 11.13
N GLY A 125 3.66 5.89 10.84
CA GLY A 125 3.72 5.32 9.50
C GLY A 125 2.35 4.93 8.96
N GLY A 126 1.53 4.27 9.77
CA GLY A 126 0.17 3.89 9.42
C GLY A 126 -0.71 5.10 9.11
N SER A 127 -0.66 6.11 9.96
CA SER A 127 -1.39 7.37 9.76
C SER A 127 -0.94 8.08 8.49
N PHE A 128 0.36 8.14 8.25
CA PHE A 128 0.93 8.73 7.02
C PHE A 128 0.43 8.01 5.77
N LEU A 129 0.44 6.69 5.76
CA LEU A 129 -0.02 5.90 4.62
C LEU A 129 -1.52 6.09 4.35
N ILE A 130 -2.34 6.16 5.39
CA ILE A 130 -3.77 6.42 5.25
C ILE A 130 -4.01 7.81 4.65
N LEU A 131 -3.34 8.83 5.16
CA LEU A 131 -3.45 10.19 4.63
C LEU A 131 -2.97 10.28 3.18
N LEU A 132 -1.87 9.63 2.86
CA LEU A 132 -1.35 9.56 1.49
C LEU A 132 -2.37 8.92 0.54
N GLY A 133 -3.00 7.84 0.95
CA GLY A 133 -4.05 7.17 0.18
C GLY A 133 -5.25 8.08 -0.07
N VAL A 134 -5.73 8.78 0.94
CA VAL A 134 -6.83 9.74 0.83
C VAL A 134 -6.48 10.86 -0.15
N VAL A 135 -5.29 11.43 -0.04
CA VAL A 135 -4.84 12.51 -0.94
C VAL A 135 -4.74 12.01 -2.38
N LEU A 136 -4.20 10.81 -2.60
CA LEU A 136 -4.08 10.24 -3.95
C LEU A 136 -5.44 9.90 -4.56
N ILE A 137 -6.39 9.43 -3.77
CA ILE A 137 -7.76 9.18 -4.24
C ILE A 137 -8.42 10.51 -4.65
N TRP A 138 -8.26 11.54 -3.83
CA TRP A 138 -8.83 12.85 -4.12
C TRP A 138 -8.22 13.48 -5.38
N LYS A 139 -6.90 13.35 -5.53
CA LYS A 139 -6.15 13.88 -6.68
C LYS A 139 -5.99 12.86 -7.81
N PHE A 140 -6.82 11.83 -7.85
CA PHE A 140 -6.71 10.80 -8.88
C PHE A 140 -6.78 11.42 -10.29
N PRO A 141 -5.88 11.02 -11.22
CA PRO A 141 -5.77 11.66 -12.53
C PRO A 141 -7.07 11.60 -13.32
N LYS A 142 -7.37 12.70 -14.00
CA LYS A 142 -8.43 12.76 -14.99
C LYS A 142 -7.92 12.10 -16.28
N THR A 143 -8.68 11.15 -16.77
CA THR A 143 -8.42 10.56 -18.08
C THR A 143 -9.09 11.35 -19.17
#